data_6569f6773058f3131568799bb53f2a5c
#
_entry.id   6569f6773058f3131568799bb53f2a5c
#
_cell.length_a   1.000
_cell.length_b   1.000
_cell.length_c   1.000
_cell.angle_alpha   90.00
_cell.angle_beta   90.00
_cell.angle_gamma   90.00
#
_symmetry.space_group_name_H-M   'P 1'
#
loop_
_entity.id
_entity.type
_entity.pdbx_description
1 polymer ?
#
loop_
_entity_poly.entity_id
_entity_poly.type
_entity_poly.pdbx_seq_one_letter_code
_entity_poly.pdbx_strand_id
1 'polypeptide(L)'
;MATPWWTRAAIYQVYPRSFRDLNGDGTGDLRGIVSELPYIAALGVDAVWLSPFYPSPQRDSGYDVADPRAVDPIYGTIEDARELIAQAHARALRVIVDVVPNHSSSERAWFQEALRSEPGSPERARYHFLDGRGLAGDQPPTNWTSWFGGGAWTRVVELDGRPGQWYLHTFDESQPDLNWSNPEVRADGLETLRFWLDMGADGFRVDVALGLAKDMSYPDIDDPESLTLAMRMDLDDGSVDAMNRRRKVANSAVLDRDEVQDVYREWRQVMDEYDGDRMAVAEAWVPPERAARYVAPDTLHQIFNFDFMAAPWDAVRVRGVIEKTMASLSYVGAPPTWALSNHDTPRVVSRLGGGPLGLRRARAMALIAHALPGAVYVYQGEELGLSDALLPDSARQDPVFFRTGGAQLGRDGARVPVPWSGSEPPYGFSDGSLPTWLPQPTDWAAFTVEGEIADPNSALHQYRATLRLRAAHPGLVDQQAFVLPEAPEGVLVLERGAGLRCVVNFTDEAVTSPVSGRVLVASDASVMVEGDRVTLPPSTGAWLQT
;
A
#
# COMPACT_ATOMS: atom_id res chain seq x y z
N MET A 1 -9.00 28.55 6.71
CA MET A 1 -7.76 27.94 6.21
C MET A 1 -8.10 27.15 4.95
N ALA A 2 -7.22 27.06 3.97
CA ALA A 2 -7.45 26.20 2.80
C ALA A 2 -7.45 24.74 3.28
N THR A 3 -8.24 23.88 2.63
CA THR A 3 -8.24 22.44 2.93
C THR A 3 -6.90 21.83 2.54
N PRO A 4 -6.20 21.11 3.42
CA PRO A 4 -4.93 20.46 3.08
C PRO A 4 -5.05 19.58 1.83
N TRP A 5 -4.02 19.58 0.98
CA TRP A 5 -4.06 18.91 -0.33
C TRP A 5 -4.36 17.41 -0.24
N TRP A 6 -3.83 16.75 0.77
CA TRP A 6 -3.92 15.30 0.97
C TRP A 6 -5.32 14.82 1.37
N THR A 7 -6.21 15.72 1.82
CA THR A 7 -7.55 15.31 2.30
C THR A 7 -8.43 14.67 1.24
N ARG A 8 -8.18 14.97 -0.04
CA ARG A 8 -8.95 14.44 -1.18
C ARG A 8 -8.08 14.01 -2.36
N ALA A 9 -6.78 13.94 -2.15
CA ALA A 9 -5.82 13.64 -3.20
C ALA A 9 -6.08 12.30 -3.89
N ALA A 10 -5.77 12.25 -5.17
CA ALA A 10 -5.52 11.02 -5.90
C ALA A 10 -4.01 10.78 -5.93
N ILE A 11 -3.56 9.63 -5.44
CA ILE A 11 -2.15 9.31 -5.24
C ILE A 11 -1.82 8.06 -6.05
N TYR A 12 -0.79 8.15 -6.91
CA TYR A 12 -0.36 7.02 -7.72
C TYR A 12 0.85 6.34 -7.07
N GLN A 13 0.70 5.06 -6.74
CA GLN A 13 1.78 4.26 -6.17
C GLN A 13 2.69 3.74 -7.28
N VAL A 14 3.96 4.07 -7.20
CA VAL A 14 5.05 3.53 -8.01
C VAL A 14 5.88 2.55 -7.20
N TYR A 15 6.03 1.34 -7.70
CA TYR A 15 6.99 0.35 -7.23
C TYR A 15 8.25 0.45 -8.11
N PRO A 16 9.30 1.14 -7.67
CA PRO A 16 10.41 1.58 -8.52
C PRO A 16 11.01 0.44 -9.35
N ARG A 17 11.24 -0.71 -8.72
CA ARG A 17 11.84 -1.91 -9.32
C ARG A 17 11.10 -2.41 -10.57
N SER A 18 9.80 -2.11 -10.67
CA SER A 18 8.89 -2.62 -11.72
C SER A 18 8.26 -1.51 -12.57
N PHE A 19 8.71 -0.27 -12.47
CA PHE A 19 8.05 0.81 -13.18
C PHE A 19 8.64 1.03 -14.57
N ARG A 20 9.92 1.39 -14.67
CA ARG A 20 10.62 1.61 -15.93
C ARG A 20 12.12 1.45 -15.72
N ASP A 21 12.79 0.70 -16.58
CA ASP A 21 14.23 0.49 -16.60
C ASP A 21 14.85 1.28 -17.75
N LEU A 22 15.69 2.26 -17.46
CA LEU A 22 16.44 3.02 -18.46
C LEU A 22 17.92 2.65 -18.55
N ASN A 23 18.46 1.96 -17.54
CA ASN A 23 19.87 1.55 -17.55
C ASN A 23 20.09 0.19 -18.22
N GLY A 24 19.01 -0.58 -18.48
CA GLY A 24 19.01 -1.86 -19.20
C GLY A 24 19.44 -3.06 -18.35
N ASP A 25 19.42 -2.95 -17.01
CA ASP A 25 19.83 -4.04 -16.13
C ASP A 25 18.70 -5.02 -15.76
N GLY A 26 17.48 -4.77 -16.24
CA GLY A 26 16.29 -5.57 -15.98
C GLY A 26 15.50 -5.14 -14.73
N THR A 27 15.96 -4.11 -14.05
CA THR A 27 15.34 -3.53 -12.85
C THR A 27 14.98 -2.07 -13.13
N GLY A 28 13.76 -1.65 -12.74
CA GLY A 28 13.36 -0.25 -12.89
C GLY A 28 14.20 0.68 -12.03
N ASP A 29 14.35 1.93 -12.46
CA ASP A 29 15.22 2.92 -11.82
C ASP A 29 14.55 4.30 -11.68
N LEU A 30 15.15 5.21 -10.89
CA LEU A 30 14.61 6.55 -10.65
C LEU A 30 14.54 7.40 -11.92
N ARG A 31 15.48 7.24 -12.85
CA ARG A 31 15.46 7.94 -14.14
C ARG A 31 14.32 7.43 -15.02
N GLY A 32 14.03 6.13 -14.95
CA GLY A 32 12.86 5.54 -15.58
C GLY A 32 11.56 6.16 -15.05
N ILE A 33 11.44 6.37 -13.74
CA ILE A 33 10.30 7.06 -13.16
C ILE A 33 10.23 8.51 -13.67
N VAL A 34 11.34 9.23 -13.70
CA VAL A 34 11.40 10.61 -14.21
C VAL A 34 10.91 10.67 -15.67
N SER A 35 11.30 9.72 -16.52
CA SER A 35 10.87 9.68 -17.93
C SER A 35 9.37 9.54 -18.10
N GLU A 36 8.69 8.88 -17.15
CA GLU A 36 7.24 8.59 -17.21
C GLU A 36 6.40 9.51 -16.30
N LEU A 37 6.98 10.53 -15.65
CA LEU A 37 6.21 11.54 -14.91
C LEU A 37 5.15 12.26 -15.78
N PRO A 38 5.37 12.51 -17.09
CA PRO A 38 4.31 13.04 -17.96
C PRO A 38 3.09 12.11 -18.07
N TYR A 39 3.30 10.78 -18.11
CA TYR A 39 2.22 9.80 -18.11
C TYR A 39 1.43 9.86 -16.80
N ILE A 40 2.13 9.87 -15.64
CA ILE A 40 1.52 9.95 -14.32
C ILE A 40 0.71 11.25 -14.17
N ALA A 41 1.26 12.38 -14.56
CA ALA A 41 0.55 13.65 -14.54
C ALA A 41 -0.70 13.65 -15.44
N ALA A 42 -0.61 12.97 -16.60
CA ALA A 42 -1.74 12.86 -17.54
C ALA A 42 -2.88 11.97 -17.01
N LEU A 43 -2.65 11.13 -15.99
CA LEU A 43 -3.72 10.40 -15.29
C LEU A 43 -4.63 11.36 -14.52
N GLY A 44 -4.12 12.51 -14.07
CA GLY A 44 -4.86 13.47 -13.27
C GLY A 44 -4.77 13.20 -11.76
N VAL A 45 -3.66 12.61 -11.32
CA VAL A 45 -3.34 12.41 -9.90
C VAL A 45 -2.63 13.64 -9.31
N ASP A 46 -2.68 13.78 -7.99
CA ASP A 46 -2.12 14.91 -7.24
C ASP A 46 -0.72 14.60 -6.68
N ALA A 47 -0.39 13.32 -6.50
CA ALA A 47 0.86 12.89 -5.90
C ALA A 47 1.33 11.52 -6.43
N VAL A 48 2.63 11.27 -6.27
CA VAL A 48 3.27 9.97 -6.47
C VAL A 48 3.74 9.46 -5.12
N TRP A 49 3.40 8.22 -4.78
CA TRP A 49 4.01 7.48 -3.67
C TRP A 49 5.03 6.50 -4.24
N LEU A 50 6.27 6.61 -3.79
CA LEU A 50 7.39 5.75 -4.15
C LEU A 50 7.58 4.68 -3.06
N SER A 51 7.45 3.40 -3.42
CA SER A 51 7.89 2.29 -2.55
C SER A 51 9.42 2.36 -2.36
N PRO A 52 10.02 1.67 -1.36
CA PRO A 52 11.42 1.86 -0.99
C PRO A 52 12.40 1.75 -2.17
N PHE A 53 13.35 2.69 -2.22
CA PHE A 53 14.47 2.73 -3.17
C PHE A 53 15.81 2.94 -2.46
N TYR A 54 15.84 2.59 -1.19
CA TYR A 54 17.00 2.70 -0.29
C TYR A 54 17.94 1.51 -0.46
N PRO A 55 19.24 1.64 -0.07
CA PRO A 55 20.16 0.51 -0.02
C PRO A 55 19.56 -0.66 0.74
N SER A 56 19.49 -1.81 0.07
CA SER A 56 18.87 -3.03 0.57
C SER A 56 19.52 -4.25 -0.09
N PRO A 57 19.78 -5.34 0.65
CA PRO A 57 20.15 -6.62 0.03
C PRO A 57 19.00 -7.28 -0.75
N GLN A 58 17.83 -6.63 -0.84
CA GLN A 58 16.66 -7.06 -1.60
C GLN A 58 16.06 -8.41 -1.15
N ARG A 59 16.25 -8.81 0.10
CA ARG A 59 15.69 -10.05 0.64
C ARG A 59 14.17 -9.98 0.81
N ASP A 60 13.67 -8.77 1.08
CA ASP A 60 12.24 -8.45 1.05
C ASP A 60 11.96 -7.31 0.05
N SER A 61 12.60 -7.41 -1.12
CA SER A 61 12.33 -6.55 -2.28
C SER A 61 12.37 -5.05 -1.98
N GLY A 62 13.32 -4.63 -1.11
CA GLY A 62 13.56 -3.23 -0.75
C GLY A 62 13.07 -2.84 0.65
N TYR A 63 12.21 -3.64 1.29
CA TYR A 63 11.73 -3.37 2.65
C TYR A 63 12.73 -3.76 3.75
N ASP A 64 13.80 -4.47 3.43
CA ASP A 64 14.94 -4.73 4.30
C ASP A 64 16.00 -3.60 4.14
N VAL A 65 15.71 -2.43 4.70
CA VAL A 65 16.45 -1.17 4.51
C VAL A 65 17.76 -1.15 5.30
N ALA A 66 18.88 -1.01 4.59
CA ALA A 66 20.22 -0.90 5.21
C ALA A 66 20.61 0.55 5.55
N ASP A 67 20.20 1.53 4.74
CA ASP A 67 20.38 2.96 5.02
C ASP A 67 19.15 3.75 4.55
N PRO A 68 18.33 4.31 5.46
CA PRO A 68 17.10 5.03 5.10
C PRO A 68 17.35 6.43 4.52
N ARG A 69 18.59 6.92 4.47
CA ARG A 69 18.98 8.25 4.00
C ARG A 69 19.89 8.22 2.76
N ALA A 70 19.88 7.11 2.04
CA ALA A 70 20.62 6.94 0.79
C ALA A 70 19.73 6.33 -0.29
N VAL A 71 20.22 6.29 -1.52
CA VAL A 71 19.60 5.62 -2.66
C VAL A 71 20.43 4.38 -3.01
N ASP A 72 19.75 3.24 -3.21
CA ASP A 72 20.40 2.02 -3.67
C ASP A 72 20.97 2.23 -5.08
N PRO A 73 22.24 1.86 -5.32
CA PRO A 73 22.85 1.98 -6.64
C PRO A 73 22.08 1.30 -7.78
N ILE A 74 21.25 0.28 -7.49
CA ILE A 74 20.40 -0.35 -8.50
C ILE A 74 19.30 0.59 -9.02
N TYR A 75 18.89 1.57 -8.20
CA TYR A 75 17.87 2.55 -8.58
C TYR A 75 18.47 3.88 -9.05
N GLY A 76 19.74 4.13 -8.77
CA GLY A 76 20.43 5.37 -9.14
C GLY A 76 21.20 6.03 -8.01
N THR A 77 21.14 7.34 -7.93
CA THR A 77 21.89 8.16 -6.98
C THR A 77 20.96 9.07 -6.17
N ILE A 78 21.50 9.70 -5.13
CA ILE A 78 20.74 10.69 -4.34
C ILE A 78 20.39 11.93 -5.20
N GLU A 79 21.22 12.24 -6.21
CA GLU A 79 20.95 13.30 -7.18
C GLU A 79 19.78 12.94 -8.09
N ASP A 80 19.64 11.66 -8.48
CA ASP A 80 18.48 11.18 -9.26
C ASP A 80 17.19 11.28 -8.44
N ALA A 81 17.24 11.00 -7.12
CA ALA A 81 16.10 11.21 -6.25
C ALA A 81 15.71 12.70 -6.13
N ARG A 82 16.71 13.59 -6.01
CA ARG A 82 16.48 15.04 -6.00
C ARG A 82 15.87 15.53 -7.31
N GLU A 83 16.39 15.05 -8.45
CA GLU A 83 15.84 15.36 -9.77
C GLU A 83 14.40 14.85 -9.92
N LEU A 84 14.10 13.63 -9.46
CA LEU A 84 12.73 13.09 -9.48
C LEU A 84 11.76 14.01 -8.74
N ILE A 85 12.09 14.41 -7.51
CA ILE A 85 11.25 15.31 -6.71
C ILE A 85 11.05 16.65 -7.43
N ALA A 86 12.13 17.24 -7.95
CA ALA A 86 12.05 18.51 -8.68
C ALA A 86 11.19 18.41 -9.94
N GLN A 87 11.33 17.35 -10.72
CA GLN A 87 10.57 17.10 -11.95
C GLN A 87 9.09 16.77 -11.66
N ALA A 88 8.80 16.10 -10.56
CA ALA A 88 7.43 15.88 -10.10
C ALA A 88 6.76 17.22 -9.72
N HIS A 89 7.43 18.04 -8.92
CA HIS A 89 6.95 19.36 -8.53
C HIS A 89 6.74 20.30 -9.74
N ALA A 90 7.64 20.25 -10.74
CA ALA A 90 7.48 21.02 -11.97
C ALA A 90 6.22 20.64 -12.78
N ARG A 91 5.62 19.47 -12.48
CA ARG A 91 4.37 18.97 -13.06
C ARG A 91 3.18 19.06 -12.09
N ALA A 92 3.33 19.82 -11.01
CA ALA A 92 2.34 19.91 -9.92
C ALA A 92 2.02 18.56 -9.23
N LEU A 93 2.91 17.60 -9.31
CA LEU A 93 2.83 16.33 -8.58
C LEU A 93 3.61 16.46 -7.26
N ARG A 94 3.02 16.04 -6.17
CA ARG A 94 3.70 15.89 -4.87
C ARG A 94 4.39 14.53 -4.79
N VAL A 95 5.36 14.41 -3.89
CA VAL A 95 6.11 13.16 -3.72
C VAL A 95 5.98 12.66 -2.28
N ILE A 96 5.51 11.44 -2.14
CA ILE A 96 5.43 10.68 -0.89
C ILE A 96 6.49 9.58 -0.97
N VAL A 97 7.38 9.52 0.03
CA VAL A 97 8.36 8.45 0.14
C VAL A 97 7.95 7.44 1.21
N ASP A 98 8.32 6.19 1.01
CA ASP A 98 8.10 5.14 1.99
C ASP A 98 9.12 5.26 3.13
N VAL A 99 8.72 5.03 4.37
CA VAL A 99 9.63 4.87 5.51
C VAL A 99 9.32 3.55 6.19
N VAL A 100 10.37 2.78 6.50
CA VAL A 100 10.28 1.43 7.08
C VAL A 100 10.82 1.46 8.51
N PRO A 101 9.99 1.87 9.49
CA PRO A 101 10.49 2.13 10.84
C PRO A 101 10.47 0.91 11.77
N ASN A 102 9.70 -0.14 11.48
CA ASN A 102 9.58 -1.27 12.40
C ASN A 102 10.90 -2.04 12.54
N HIS A 103 11.63 -2.22 11.46
CA HIS A 103 12.84 -3.03 11.39
C HIS A 103 13.88 -2.38 10.47
N SER A 104 15.06 -2.94 10.45
CA SER A 104 16.09 -2.58 9.46
C SER A 104 16.61 -3.85 8.78
N SER A 105 17.40 -3.69 7.72
CA SER A 105 18.19 -4.81 7.21
C SER A 105 19.16 -5.32 8.26
N SER A 106 19.41 -6.63 8.25
CA SER A 106 20.54 -7.21 8.98
C SER A 106 21.90 -6.67 8.51
N GLU A 107 21.97 -6.07 7.32
CA GLU A 107 23.19 -5.42 6.79
C GLU A 107 23.34 -3.96 7.21
N ARG A 108 22.34 -3.37 7.91
CA ARG A 108 22.48 -2.04 8.49
C ARG A 108 23.68 -1.96 9.42
N ALA A 109 24.48 -0.89 9.31
CA ALA A 109 25.67 -0.66 10.14
C ALA A 109 25.36 -0.84 11.64
N TRP A 110 24.24 -0.31 12.12
CA TRP A 110 23.80 -0.45 13.50
C TRP A 110 23.60 -1.91 13.96
N PHE A 111 23.01 -2.75 13.12
CA PHE A 111 22.83 -4.16 13.48
C PHE A 111 24.17 -4.91 13.45
N GLN A 112 25.02 -4.60 12.49
CA GLN A 112 26.37 -5.16 12.41
C GLN A 112 27.25 -4.75 13.61
N GLU A 113 27.09 -3.52 14.12
CA GLU A 113 27.70 -3.08 15.38
C GLU A 113 27.14 -3.86 16.58
N ALA A 114 25.82 -4.00 16.68
CA ALA A 114 25.15 -4.74 17.74
C ALA A 114 25.61 -6.21 17.81
N LEU A 115 25.81 -6.86 16.65
CA LEU A 115 26.34 -8.23 16.59
C LEU A 115 27.79 -8.36 17.10
N ARG A 116 28.59 -7.27 17.03
CA ARG A 116 29.99 -7.23 17.50
C ARG A 116 30.14 -6.71 18.92
N SER A 117 29.06 -6.26 19.52
CA SER A 117 29.06 -5.65 20.87
C SER A 117 28.60 -6.64 21.92
N GLU A 118 29.05 -6.43 23.17
CA GLU A 118 28.70 -7.28 24.31
C GLU A 118 27.19 -7.18 24.65
N PRO A 119 26.60 -8.23 25.22
CA PRO A 119 25.27 -8.18 25.80
C PRO A 119 25.09 -6.99 26.75
N GLY A 120 23.98 -6.25 26.59
CA GLY A 120 23.67 -5.06 27.40
C GLY A 120 24.36 -3.78 26.94
N SER A 121 25.10 -3.79 25.83
CA SER A 121 25.69 -2.59 25.24
C SER A 121 24.65 -1.64 24.66
N PRO A 122 24.98 -0.35 24.51
CA PRO A 122 24.13 0.62 23.83
C PRO A 122 23.77 0.21 22.39
N GLU A 123 24.69 -0.40 21.66
CA GLU A 123 24.51 -0.87 20.29
C GLU A 123 23.43 -1.94 20.20
N ARG A 124 23.45 -2.95 21.12
CA ARG A 124 22.40 -3.96 21.21
C ARG A 124 21.07 -3.38 21.66
N ALA A 125 21.08 -2.34 22.49
CA ALA A 125 19.86 -1.70 22.98
C ALA A 125 19.05 -0.99 21.87
N ARG A 126 19.63 -0.76 20.69
CA ARG A 126 18.91 -0.25 19.50
C ARG A 126 17.93 -1.26 18.91
N TYR A 127 18.09 -2.53 19.27
CA TYR A 127 17.27 -3.67 18.82
C TYR A 127 16.74 -4.42 20.05
N HIS A 128 15.88 -5.40 19.82
CA HIS A 128 15.39 -6.27 20.89
C HIS A 128 16.28 -7.51 21.00
N PHE A 129 17.29 -7.47 21.89
CA PHE A 129 18.15 -8.61 22.23
C PHE A 129 17.81 -9.14 23.61
N LEU A 130 17.56 -10.44 23.74
CA LEU A 130 17.25 -11.11 25.01
C LEU A 130 18.01 -12.42 25.17
N ASP A 131 18.22 -12.82 26.42
CA ASP A 131 18.72 -14.14 26.73
C ASP A 131 17.65 -15.20 26.42
N GLY A 132 18.08 -16.33 25.89
CA GLY A 132 17.20 -17.46 25.67
C GLY A 132 16.77 -18.15 26.96
N ARG A 133 15.68 -18.90 26.89
CA ARG A 133 15.17 -19.75 27.98
C ARG A 133 15.91 -21.10 28.02
N GLY A 134 15.73 -21.84 29.11
CA GLY A 134 16.38 -23.11 29.35
C GLY A 134 17.80 -22.96 29.96
N LEU A 135 18.40 -24.07 30.40
CA LEU A 135 19.69 -24.07 31.06
C LEU A 135 20.85 -23.63 30.14
N ALA A 136 20.73 -23.87 28.85
CA ALA A 136 21.72 -23.48 27.84
C ALA A 136 21.29 -22.25 27.02
N GLY A 137 20.19 -21.56 27.39
CA GLY A 137 19.62 -20.49 26.60
C GLY A 137 19.21 -20.91 25.18
N ASP A 138 18.88 -22.18 24.98
CA ASP A 138 18.61 -22.83 23.70
C ASP A 138 17.16 -22.73 23.23
N GLN A 139 16.29 -22.14 24.03
CA GLN A 139 14.91 -21.84 23.69
C GLN A 139 14.74 -20.33 23.48
N PRO A 140 13.87 -19.90 22.53
CA PRO A 140 13.64 -18.48 22.30
C PRO A 140 13.06 -17.78 23.53
N PRO A 141 13.27 -16.45 23.69
CA PRO A 141 12.80 -15.67 24.84
C PRO A 141 11.29 -15.68 25.03
N THR A 142 10.53 -15.73 23.94
CA THR A 142 9.07 -15.81 23.94
C THR A 142 8.58 -16.80 22.88
N ASN A 143 7.29 -17.09 22.90
CA ASN A 143 6.63 -17.91 21.87
C ASN A 143 6.13 -17.12 20.66
N TRP A 144 6.59 -15.89 20.47
CA TRP A 144 6.11 -15.03 19.37
C TRP A 144 6.46 -15.61 18.01
N THR A 145 5.54 -15.44 17.04
CA THR A 145 5.70 -15.90 15.67
C THR A 145 5.95 -14.75 14.70
N SER A 146 6.69 -15.04 13.65
CA SER A 146 6.90 -14.14 12.52
C SER A 146 5.64 -14.05 11.64
N TRP A 147 5.42 -12.89 11.03
CA TRP A 147 4.34 -12.70 10.06
C TRP A 147 4.56 -13.52 8.78
N PHE A 148 5.81 -13.78 8.44
CA PHE A 148 6.16 -14.65 7.32
C PHE A 148 6.15 -16.14 7.68
N GLY A 149 5.76 -16.49 8.91
CA GLY A 149 5.70 -17.85 9.43
C GLY A 149 6.96 -18.25 10.22
N GLY A 150 6.81 -19.22 11.10
CA GLY A 150 7.86 -19.68 12.00
C GLY A 150 8.04 -18.79 13.23
N GLY A 151 9.12 -18.98 13.99
CA GLY A 151 9.44 -18.18 15.17
C GLY A 151 9.91 -16.77 14.82
N ALA A 152 9.69 -15.82 15.74
CA ALA A 152 10.11 -14.43 15.58
C ALA A 152 11.48 -14.12 16.23
N TRP A 153 12.22 -15.13 16.65
CA TRP A 153 13.51 -14.97 17.31
C TRP A 153 14.59 -15.80 16.64
N THR A 154 15.76 -15.20 16.40
CA THR A 154 16.95 -15.88 15.89
C THR A 154 18.10 -15.70 16.87
N ARG A 155 18.79 -16.80 17.19
CA ARG A 155 19.93 -16.81 18.10
C ARG A 155 21.20 -16.38 17.39
N VAL A 156 21.92 -15.42 17.96
CA VAL A 156 23.22 -15.01 17.42
C VAL A 156 24.34 -15.99 17.84
N VAL A 157 25.40 -16.00 17.06
CA VAL A 157 26.68 -16.59 17.44
C VAL A 157 27.60 -15.44 17.84
N GLU A 158 28.07 -15.46 19.10
CA GLU A 158 28.96 -14.42 19.62
C GLU A 158 30.35 -14.50 18.95
N LEU A 159 31.15 -13.45 19.10
CA LEU A 159 32.47 -13.36 18.45
C LEU A 159 33.45 -14.50 18.89
N ASP A 160 33.23 -15.07 20.06
CA ASP A 160 34.01 -16.22 20.54
C ASP A 160 33.49 -17.58 20.06
N GLY A 161 32.48 -17.59 19.19
CA GLY A 161 31.87 -18.79 18.62
C GLY A 161 30.82 -19.47 19.50
N ARG A 162 30.50 -18.94 20.67
CA ARG A 162 29.46 -19.47 21.54
C ARG A 162 28.06 -19.00 21.09
N PRO A 163 27.01 -19.80 21.34
CA PRO A 163 25.65 -19.36 21.20
C PRO A 163 25.36 -18.20 22.17
N GLY A 164 24.86 -17.07 21.63
CA GLY A 164 24.60 -15.84 22.37
C GLY A 164 23.12 -15.58 22.62
N GLN A 165 22.79 -14.30 22.69
CA GLN A 165 21.42 -13.81 22.84
C GLN A 165 20.59 -14.08 21.59
N TRP A 166 19.29 -13.84 21.69
CA TRP A 166 18.33 -13.90 20.59
C TRP A 166 17.89 -12.48 20.23
N TYR A 167 17.79 -12.18 18.93
CA TYR A 167 17.18 -10.93 18.46
C TYR A 167 15.79 -11.18 17.89
N LEU A 168 14.90 -10.20 18.06
CA LEU A 168 13.54 -10.20 17.54
C LEU A 168 13.53 -9.82 16.06
N HIS A 169 12.71 -10.53 15.26
CA HIS A 169 12.34 -10.17 13.91
C HIS A 169 10.87 -10.54 13.67
N THR A 170 9.99 -9.57 13.59
CA THR A 170 8.56 -9.82 13.33
C THR A 170 8.30 -10.24 11.89
N PHE A 171 9.26 -10.04 10.99
CA PHE A 171 9.29 -10.49 9.60
C PHE A 171 10.35 -11.56 9.38
N ASP A 172 11.20 -11.39 8.37
CA ASP A 172 12.30 -12.30 8.08
C ASP A 172 13.44 -12.14 9.10
N GLU A 173 14.25 -13.19 9.27
CA GLU A 173 15.44 -13.14 10.13
C GLU A 173 16.46 -12.08 9.65
N SER A 174 16.40 -11.69 8.39
CA SER A 174 17.20 -10.59 7.84
C SER A 174 16.66 -9.19 8.19
N GLN A 175 15.52 -9.09 8.89
CA GLN A 175 14.83 -7.85 9.23
C GLN A 175 14.70 -7.68 10.77
N PRO A 176 15.80 -7.43 11.51
CA PRO A 176 15.77 -7.25 12.96
C PRO A 176 14.93 -6.03 13.36
N ASP A 177 14.04 -6.21 14.35
CA ASP A 177 13.15 -5.17 14.85
C ASP A 177 13.89 -4.11 15.66
N LEU A 178 13.65 -2.84 15.34
CA LEU A 178 14.17 -1.69 16.05
C LEU A 178 13.46 -1.47 17.40
N ASN A 179 14.20 -1.14 18.42
CA ASN A 179 13.66 -0.86 19.75
C ASN A 179 13.23 0.62 19.88
N TRP A 180 11.98 0.93 19.60
CA TRP A 180 11.44 2.29 19.67
C TRP A 180 11.28 2.85 21.10
N SER A 181 11.55 2.08 22.13
CA SER A 181 11.72 2.61 23.49
C SER A 181 13.10 3.27 23.69
N ASN A 182 14.07 3.01 22.79
CA ASN A 182 15.39 3.60 22.81
C ASN A 182 15.36 5.01 22.20
N PRO A 183 15.84 6.04 22.95
CA PRO A 183 15.82 7.42 22.45
C PRO A 183 16.73 7.65 21.24
N GLU A 184 17.77 6.86 21.04
CA GLU A 184 18.63 6.95 19.85
C GLU A 184 17.87 6.48 18.58
N VAL A 185 17.06 5.44 18.69
CA VAL A 185 16.20 4.97 17.59
C VAL A 185 15.14 6.01 17.26
N ARG A 186 14.53 6.64 18.27
CA ARG A 186 13.57 7.73 18.06
C ARG A 186 14.22 8.92 17.36
N ALA A 187 15.41 9.32 17.80
CA ALA A 187 16.15 10.44 17.18
C ALA A 187 16.50 10.15 15.71
N ASP A 188 16.99 8.96 15.40
CA ASP A 188 17.31 8.53 14.04
C ASP A 188 16.08 8.54 13.11
N GLY A 189 14.91 8.13 13.64
CA GLY A 189 13.64 8.25 12.92
C GLY A 189 13.30 9.69 12.57
N LEU A 190 13.43 10.63 13.52
CA LEU A 190 13.18 12.06 13.28
C LEU A 190 14.18 12.65 12.28
N GLU A 191 15.47 12.26 12.34
CA GLU A 191 16.47 12.68 11.34
C GLU A 191 16.14 12.15 9.94
N THR A 192 15.63 10.94 9.83
CA THR A 192 15.21 10.36 8.55
C THR A 192 14.06 11.15 7.94
N LEU A 193 13.06 11.55 8.73
CA LEU A 193 11.98 12.41 8.24
C LEU A 193 12.52 13.76 7.76
N ARG A 194 13.35 14.44 8.58
CA ARG A 194 13.93 15.74 8.19
C ARG A 194 14.76 15.63 6.91
N PHE A 195 15.57 14.59 6.78
CA PHE A 195 16.37 14.37 5.58
C PHE A 195 15.53 14.38 4.29
N TRP A 196 14.44 13.65 4.26
CA TRP A 196 13.58 13.60 3.07
C TRP A 196 12.73 14.85 2.89
N LEU A 197 12.27 15.49 3.98
CA LEU A 197 11.57 16.78 3.92
C LEU A 197 12.48 17.90 3.41
N ASP A 198 13.75 17.94 3.83
CA ASP A 198 14.76 18.88 3.34
C ASP A 198 15.09 18.65 1.86
N MET A 199 14.97 17.41 1.37
CA MET A 199 15.09 17.10 -0.04
C MET A 199 13.84 17.48 -0.85
N GLY A 200 12.75 17.83 -0.21
CA GLY A 200 11.50 18.28 -0.85
C GLY A 200 10.37 17.24 -0.87
N ALA A 201 10.49 16.10 -0.18
CA ALA A 201 9.36 15.18 -0.05
C ALA A 201 8.16 15.89 0.59
N ASP A 202 6.95 15.59 0.10
CA ASP A 202 5.71 16.19 0.57
C ASP A 202 5.03 15.35 1.65
N GLY A 203 5.48 14.12 1.85
CA GLY A 203 4.95 13.25 2.87
C GLY A 203 5.57 11.86 2.89
N PHE A 204 5.00 11.01 3.75
CA PHE A 204 5.49 9.68 4.02
C PHE A 204 4.39 8.63 3.95
N ARG A 205 4.71 7.44 3.45
CA ARG A 205 3.96 6.23 3.77
C ARG A 205 4.74 5.48 4.86
N VAL A 206 4.07 5.21 5.97
CA VAL A 206 4.69 4.56 7.13
C VAL A 206 4.40 3.07 7.07
N ASP A 207 5.44 2.31 6.74
CA ASP A 207 5.41 0.85 6.69
C ASP A 207 5.20 0.27 8.09
N VAL A 208 4.38 -0.78 8.20
CA VAL A 208 4.14 -1.49 9.46
C VAL A 208 3.88 -0.54 10.64
N ALA A 209 3.07 0.49 10.43
CA ALA A 209 2.85 1.52 11.44
C ALA A 209 2.33 1.01 12.79
N LEU A 210 1.75 -0.18 12.85
CA LEU A 210 1.26 -0.82 14.07
C LEU A 210 2.36 -1.57 14.85
N GLY A 211 3.56 -1.72 14.28
CA GLY A 211 4.59 -2.64 14.80
C GLY A 211 5.63 -2.01 15.70
N LEU A 212 5.77 -0.68 15.78
CA LEU A 212 6.92 -0.03 16.40
C LEU A 212 7.06 -0.28 17.92
N ALA A 213 5.96 -0.28 18.65
CA ALA A 213 5.97 -0.48 20.09
C ALA A 213 5.76 -1.95 20.46
N LYS A 214 6.61 -2.47 21.33
CA LYS A 214 6.51 -3.82 21.90
C LYS A 214 6.30 -3.76 23.42
N ASP A 215 5.71 -4.80 23.99
CA ASP A 215 5.69 -4.95 25.46
C ASP A 215 7.09 -5.34 25.95
N MET A 216 7.74 -4.41 26.64
CA MET A 216 9.11 -4.60 27.11
C MET A 216 9.26 -5.62 28.26
N SER A 217 8.15 -6.18 28.77
CA SER A 217 8.18 -7.33 29.67
C SER A 217 8.25 -8.68 28.94
N TYR A 218 8.07 -8.67 27.62
CA TYR A 218 8.14 -9.81 26.71
C TYR A 218 7.34 -11.03 27.20
N PRO A 219 6.04 -10.90 27.42
CA PRO A 219 5.21 -12.02 27.85
C PRO A 219 5.01 -13.02 26.73
N ASP A 220 4.77 -14.29 27.08
CA ASP A 220 4.21 -15.23 26.10
C ASP A 220 2.79 -14.84 25.71
N ILE A 221 2.38 -15.24 24.52
CA ILE A 221 1.04 -15.00 23.97
C ILE A 221 0.27 -16.32 24.02
N ASP A 222 -1.01 -16.28 24.43
CA ASP A 222 -1.85 -17.46 24.53
C ASP A 222 -2.07 -18.15 23.18
N ASP A 223 -2.17 -17.37 22.08
CA ASP A 223 -2.38 -17.84 20.70
C ASP A 223 -1.36 -17.17 19.77
N PRO A 224 -0.10 -17.64 19.75
CA PRO A 224 0.95 -17.01 18.95
C PRO A 224 0.70 -17.12 17.44
N GLU A 225 0.00 -18.16 16.94
CA GLU A 225 -0.36 -18.28 15.53
C GLU A 225 -1.31 -17.18 15.07
N SER A 226 -2.07 -16.58 16.00
CA SER A 226 -2.95 -15.46 15.67
C SER A 226 -2.22 -14.24 15.11
N LEU A 227 -0.95 -14.03 15.47
CA LEU A 227 -0.10 -12.97 14.90
C LEU A 227 0.10 -13.18 13.39
N THR A 228 0.57 -14.37 13.02
CA THR A 228 0.77 -14.74 11.61
C THR A 228 -0.55 -14.68 10.82
N LEU A 229 -1.63 -15.24 11.39
CA LEU A 229 -2.94 -15.29 10.73
C LEU A 229 -3.61 -13.93 10.57
N ALA A 230 -3.39 -13.00 11.49
CA ALA A 230 -3.97 -11.66 11.41
C ALA A 230 -3.38 -10.83 10.27
N MET A 231 -2.15 -11.14 9.87
CA MET A 231 -1.43 -10.46 8.79
C MET A 231 -1.49 -11.22 7.45
N ARG A 232 -2.21 -12.34 7.40
CA ARG A 232 -2.45 -13.15 6.19
C ARG A 232 -3.46 -12.47 5.29
N MET A 233 -2.98 -11.78 4.28
CA MET A 233 -3.80 -11.03 3.33
C MET A 233 -4.59 -11.93 2.38
N ASP A 234 -4.08 -13.11 2.08
CA ASP A 234 -4.76 -14.14 1.29
C ASP A 234 -5.97 -14.76 2.01
N LEU A 235 -6.05 -14.61 3.33
CA LEU A 235 -7.19 -15.00 4.15
C LEU A 235 -8.15 -13.83 4.44
N ASP A 236 -7.81 -12.64 3.99
CA ASP A 236 -8.64 -11.45 4.22
C ASP A 236 -9.67 -11.30 3.09
N ASP A 237 -10.84 -11.84 3.34
CA ASP A 237 -12.01 -11.77 2.45
C ASP A 237 -13.03 -10.71 2.90
N GLY A 238 -12.63 -9.81 3.81
CA GLY A 238 -13.52 -8.82 4.43
C GLY A 238 -14.59 -9.44 5.35
N SER A 239 -14.44 -10.72 5.74
CA SER A 239 -15.39 -11.41 6.60
C SER A 239 -15.30 -10.95 8.05
N VAL A 240 -16.32 -11.33 8.83
CA VAL A 240 -16.31 -11.15 10.29
C VAL A 240 -15.13 -11.91 10.92
N ASP A 241 -14.75 -13.06 10.35
CA ASP A 241 -13.65 -13.87 10.86
C ASP A 241 -12.30 -13.21 10.59
N ALA A 242 -12.08 -12.61 9.42
CA ALA A 242 -10.89 -11.81 9.14
C ALA A 242 -10.76 -10.65 10.14
N MET A 243 -11.84 -9.93 10.38
CA MET A 243 -11.88 -8.83 11.34
C MET A 243 -11.64 -9.29 12.78
N ASN A 244 -12.18 -10.45 13.16
CA ASN A 244 -11.96 -11.03 14.49
C ASN A 244 -10.49 -11.48 14.67
N ARG A 245 -9.83 -11.96 13.62
CA ARG A 245 -8.38 -12.25 13.68
C ARG A 245 -7.58 -10.98 14.02
N ARG A 246 -7.86 -9.86 13.32
CA ARG A 246 -7.19 -8.57 13.63
C ARG A 246 -7.50 -8.08 15.06
N ARG A 247 -8.74 -8.25 15.54
CA ARG A 247 -9.10 -7.88 16.91
C ARG A 247 -8.36 -8.66 17.97
N LYS A 248 -8.04 -9.94 17.72
CA LYS A 248 -7.27 -10.76 18.67
C LYS A 248 -5.87 -10.24 18.92
N VAL A 249 -5.25 -9.64 17.91
CA VAL A 249 -3.87 -9.11 18.01
C VAL A 249 -3.81 -7.61 18.28
N ALA A 250 -4.95 -6.93 18.27
CA ALA A 250 -5.04 -5.50 18.58
C ALA A 250 -4.59 -5.25 20.03
N ASN A 251 -3.71 -4.27 20.23
CA ASN A 251 -3.08 -3.95 21.51
C ASN A 251 -2.41 -5.16 22.17
N SER A 252 -1.85 -6.07 21.38
CA SER A 252 -1.10 -7.23 21.89
C SER A 252 0.28 -6.84 22.39
N ALA A 253 1.04 -7.80 22.90
CA ALA A 253 2.43 -7.55 23.30
C ALA A 253 3.34 -7.16 22.13
N VAL A 254 2.95 -7.45 20.89
CA VAL A 254 3.79 -7.28 19.69
C VAL A 254 3.27 -6.18 18.75
N LEU A 255 1.94 -5.99 18.68
CA LEU A 255 1.29 -5.18 17.66
C LEU A 255 0.27 -4.20 18.23
N ASP A 256 0.11 -3.07 17.54
CA ASP A 256 -0.94 -2.08 17.74
C ASP A 256 -1.03 -1.57 19.19
N ARG A 257 0.13 -1.46 19.84
CA ARG A 257 0.19 -0.94 21.21
C ARG A 257 -0.13 0.55 21.23
N ASP A 258 -0.74 0.97 22.35
CA ASP A 258 -1.12 2.37 22.53
C ASP A 258 0.09 3.32 22.56
N GLU A 259 1.25 2.83 23.02
CA GLU A 259 2.51 3.57 23.11
C GLU A 259 3.06 4.01 21.74
N VAL A 260 2.65 3.37 20.64
CA VAL A 260 3.09 3.78 19.30
C VAL A 260 2.65 5.20 18.95
N GLN A 261 1.55 5.67 19.57
CA GLN A 261 1.03 7.02 19.33
C GLN A 261 1.98 8.12 19.83
N ASP A 262 2.84 7.84 20.81
CA ASP A 262 3.84 8.81 21.28
C ASP A 262 4.92 9.04 20.21
N VAL A 263 5.29 8.00 19.46
CA VAL A 263 6.19 8.12 18.31
C VAL A 263 5.56 9.00 17.23
N TYR A 264 4.28 8.77 16.91
CA TYR A 264 3.60 9.52 15.86
C TYR A 264 3.31 10.97 16.22
N ARG A 265 3.18 11.30 17.50
CA ARG A 265 3.13 12.70 17.96
C ARG A 265 4.45 13.43 17.71
N GLU A 266 5.58 12.78 17.97
CA GLU A 266 6.90 13.36 17.65
C GLU A 266 7.09 13.52 16.14
N TRP A 267 6.67 12.55 15.34
CA TRP A 267 6.73 12.63 13.89
C TRP A 267 5.85 13.76 13.35
N ARG A 268 4.65 13.91 13.92
CA ARG A 268 3.74 14.99 13.56
C ARG A 268 4.35 16.36 13.83
N GLN A 269 5.02 16.54 14.96
CA GLN A 269 5.72 17.78 15.28
C GLN A 269 6.79 18.13 14.23
N VAL A 270 7.56 17.13 13.78
CA VAL A 270 8.55 17.36 12.70
C VAL A 270 7.87 17.75 11.39
N MET A 271 6.79 17.09 11.00
CA MET A 271 6.06 17.48 9.77
C MET A 271 5.47 18.88 9.85
N ASP A 272 5.00 19.29 11.02
CA ASP A 272 4.45 20.63 11.26
C ASP A 272 5.53 21.74 11.28
N GLU A 273 6.84 21.40 11.34
CA GLU A 273 7.95 22.35 11.18
C GLU A 273 8.09 22.85 9.73
N TYR A 274 7.48 22.14 8.76
CA TYR A 274 7.65 22.41 7.32
C TYR A 274 6.39 23.01 6.70
N ASP A 275 6.58 23.98 5.81
CA ASP A 275 5.49 24.58 5.03
C ASP A 275 4.91 23.58 4.01
N GLY A 276 3.65 23.78 3.61
CA GLY A 276 3.02 23.06 2.48
C GLY A 276 2.23 21.81 2.85
N ASP A 277 1.70 21.76 4.08
CA ASP A 277 0.82 20.68 4.55
C ASP A 277 1.44 19.28 4.37
N ARG A 278 2.61 19.04 4.99
CA ARG A 278 3.26 17.72 4.98
C ARG A 278 2.35 16.67 5.60
N MET A 279 2.38 15.45 5.06
CA MET A 279 1.46 14.41 5.50
C MET A 279 2.15 13.05 5.73
N ALA A 280 1.49 12.18 6.48
CA ALA A 280 1.86 10.77 6.52
C ALA A 280 0.62 9.88 6.50
N VAL A 281 0.70 8.77 5.77
CA VAL A 281 -0.30 7.71 5.75
C VAL A 281 0.25 6.46 6.44
N ALA A 282 -0.52 5.93 7.39
CA ALA A 282 -0.18 4.71 8.11
C ALA A 282 -0.58 3.46 7.32
N GLU A 283 0.35 2.52 7.21
CA GLU A 283 0.00 1.13 6.95
C GLU A 283 -0.21 0.42 8.28
N ALA A 284 -1.48 0.22 8.65
CA ALA A 284 -1.82 -0.50 9.86
C ALA A 284 -3.05 -1.38 9.64
N TRP A 285 -2.83 -2.68 9.76
CA TRP A 285 -3.87 -3.72 9.66
C TRP A 285 -4.62 -3.86 10.97
N VAL A 286 -5.38 -2.83 11.32
CA VAL A 286 -6.10 -2.73 12.59
C VAL A 286 -7.61 -2.68 12.36
N PRO A 287 -8.42 -3.09 13.34
CA PRO A 287 -9.86 -2.94 13.24
C PRO A 287 -10.24 -1.44 13.21
N PRO A 288 -11.36 -1.05 12.56
CA PRO A 288 -11.74 0.35 12.35
C PRO A 288 -11.83 1.20 13.61
N GLU A 289 -12.20 0.59 14.73
CA GLU A 289 -12.22 1.26 16.04
C GLU A 289 -10.83 1.67 16.56
N ARG A 290 -9.77 1.01 16.05
CA ARG A 290 -8.37 1.34 16.34
C ARG A 290 -7.78 2.30 15.31
N ALA A 291 -8.24 2.24 14.06
CA ALA A 291 -7.74 3.06 12.97
C ALA A 291 -7.76 4.57 13.29
N ALA A 292 -8.84 5.05 13.94
CA ALA A 292 -8.99 6.44 14.35
C ALA A 292 -7.86 6.94 15.29
N ARG A 293 -7.17 6.04 16.00
CA ARG A 293 -6.07 6.43 16.90
C ARG A 293 -4.82 6.86 16.15
N TYR A 294 -4.57 6.25 14.97
CA TYR A 294 -3.43 6.60 14.12
C TYR A 294 -3.58 7.94 13.42
N VAL A 295 -4.81 8.43 13.31
CA VAL A 295 -5.16 9.68 12.61
C VAL A 295 -5.87 10.68 13.52
N ALA A 296 -5.56 10.63 14.81
CA ALA A 296 -5.96 11.67 15.76
C ALA A 296 -5.34 13.02 15.34
N PRO A 297 -5.90 14.17 15.78
CA PRO A 297 -5.43 15.48 15.33
C PRO A 297 -3.94 15.76 15.55
N ASP A 298 -3.30 15.05 16.47
CA ASP A 298 -1.90 15.20 16.88
C ASP A 298 -0.98 14.02 16.43
N THR A 299 -1.50 13.07 15.64
CA THR A 299 -0.75 11.93 15.12
C THR A 299 -0.60 11.98 13.60
N LEU A 300 -0.68 10.84 12.88
CA LEU A 300 -0.58 10.81 11.43
C LEU A 300 -1.84 11.42 10.76
N HIS A 301 -1.85 11.53 9.44
CA HIS A 301 -2.90 12.25 8.71
C HIS A 301 -3.92 11.31 8.05
N GLN A 302 -3.45 10.16 7.60
CA GLN A 302 -4.24 9.15 6.90
C GLN A 302 -3.86 7.75 7.38
N ILE A 303 -4.76 6.79 7.15
CA ILE A 303 -4.53 5.36 7.38
C ILE A 303 -5.16 4.58 6.23
N PHE A 304 -4.48 3.55 5.73
CA PHE A 304 -5.04 2.69 4.70
C PHE A 304 -6.26 1.90 5.18
N ASN A 305 -7.26 1.81 4.29
CA ASN A 305 -8.47 1.05 4.51
C ASN A 305 -8.36 -0.32 3.84
N PHE A 306 -7.80 -1.28 4.56
CA PHE A 306 -7.65 -2.65 4.05
C PHE A 306 -8.97 -3.40 3.94
N ASP A 307 -9.99 -3.05 4.73
CA ASP A 307 -11.32 -3.65 4.63
C ASP A 307 -11.96 -3.34 3.26
N PHE A 308 -11.75 -2.12 2.72
CA PHE A 308 -12.21 -1.76 1.39
C PHE A 308 -11.41 -2.47 0.30
N MET A 309 -10.09 -2.53 0.46
CA MET A 309 -9.20 -3.21 -0.47
C MET A 309 -9.52 -4.71 -0.56
N ALA A 310 -9.85 -5.36 0.56
CA ALA A 310 -10.21 -6.77 0.63
C ALA A 310 -11.68 -7.07 0.30
N ALA A 311 -12.52 -6.05 0.14
CA ALA A 311 -13.97 -6.23 -0.05
C ALA A 311 -14.29 -7.15 -1.24
N PRO A 312 -15.14 -8.15 -1.06
CA PRO A 312 -15.57 -9.03 -2.16
C PRO A 312 -16.52 -8.28 -3.11
N TRP A 313 -16.80 -8.89 -4.27
CA TRP A 313 -17.80 -8.39 -5.22
C TRP A 313 -19.22 -8.62 -4.67
N ASP A 314 -19.62 -7.80 -3.71
CA ASP A 314 -20.92 -7.88 -3.01
C ASP A 314 -21.35 -6.47 -2.57
N ALA A 315 -22.54 -6.01 -3.04
CA ALA A 315 -23.04 -4.65 -2.80
C ALA A 315 -23.25 -4.36 -1.30
N VAL A 316 -23.74 -5.34 -0.52
CA VAL A 316 -24.02 -5.18 0.91
C VAL A 316 -22.71 -5.06 1.69
N ARG A 317 -21.72 -5.88 1.34
CA ARG A 317 -20.39 -5.87 1.97
C ARG A 317 -19.67 -4.57 1.69
N VAL A 318 -19.58 -4.15 0.41
CA VAL A 318 -18.95 -2.88 0.01
C VAL A 318 -19.63 -1.70 0.70
N ARG A 319 -20.96 -1.65 0.71
CA ARG A 319 -21.74 -0.63 1.44
C ARG A 319 -21.38 -0.59 2.92
N GLY A 320 -21.37 -1.74 3.58
CA GLY A 320 -21.10 -1.84 5.01
C GLY A 320 -19.68 -1.36 5.37
N VAL A 321 -18.67 -1.68 4.53
CA VAL A 321 -17.31 -1.17 4.71
C VAL A 321 -17.27 0.35 4.58
N ILE A 322 -17.91 0.92 3.56
CA ILE A 322 -17.94 2.37 3.37
C ILE A 322 -18.59 3.07 4.57
N GLU A 323 -19.77 2.63 4.98
CA GLU A 323 -20.51 3.20 6.12
C GLU A 323 -19.70 3.16 7.42
N LYS A 324 -19.07 2.02 7.70
CA LYS A 324 -18.25 1.82 8.88
C LYS A 324 -17.00 2.71 8.88
N THR A 325 -16.31 2.80 7.73
CA THR A 325 -15.12 3.66 7.57
C THR A 325 -15.49 5.12 7.79
N MET A 326 -16.54 5.59 7.13
CA MET A 326 -17.01 6.97 7.27
C MET A 326 -17.39 7.30 8.73
N ALA A 327 -18.08 6.39 9.42
CA ALA A 327 -18.46 6.57 10.81
C ALA A 327 -17.26 6.62 11.76
N SER A 328 -16.28 5.72 11.59
CA SER A 328 -15.11 5.65 12.49
C SER A 328 -14.17 6.86 12.36
N LEU A 329 -13.93 7.34 11.13
CA LEU A 329 -13.00 8.44 10.88
C LEU A 329 -13.63 9.82 11.06
N SER A 330 -14.95 9.95 10.88
CA SER A 330 -15.66 11.23 11.13
C SER A 330 -15.52 11.72 12.57
N TYR A 331 -15.40 10.78 13.53
CA TYR A 331 -15.24 11.11 14.94
C TYR A 331 -13.95 11.90 15.23
N VAL A 332 -12.87 11.63 14.49
CA VAL A 332 -11.58 12.33 14.63
C VAL A 332 -11.36 13.39 13.55
N GLY A 333 -12.29 13.53 12.61
CA GLY A 333 -12.19 14.48 11.50
C GLY A 333 -11.14 14.14 10.45
N ALA A 334 -10.66 12.88 10.42
CA ALA A 334 -9.69 12.43 9.43
C ALA A 334 -10.37 12.01 8.12
N PRO A 335 -9.75 12.28 6.95
CA PRO A 335 -10.27 11.81 5.69
C PRO A 335 -10.08 10.30 5.55
N PRO A 336 -11.08 9.57 5.00
CA PRO A 336 -10.90 8.17 4.64
C PRO A 336 -9.93 8.04 3.46
N THR A 337 -9.36 6.83 3.31
CA THR A 337 -8.56 6.44 2.16
C THR A 337 -9.18 5.25 1.44
N TRP A 338 -9.06 5.21 0.13
CA TRP A 338 -9.62 4.17 -0.71
C TRP A 338 -8.56 3.66 -1.68
N ALA A 339 -8.28 2.38 -1.63
CA ALA A 339 -7.39 1.69 -2.55
C ALA A 339 -8.02 0.36 -2.95
N LEU A 340 -7.79 -0.07 -4.18
CA LEU A 340 -8.30 -1.37 -4.67
C LEU A 340 -7.21 -2.43 -4.69
N SER A 341 -5.94 -2.03 -4.77
CA SER A 341 -4.76 -2.90 -4.72
C SER A 341 -3.52 -2.11 -4.32
N ASN A 342 -2.46 -2.83 -3.97
CA ASN A 342 -1.12 -2.32 -3.75
C ASN A 342 -0.09 -3.42 -4.10
N HIS A 343 1.17 -3.20 -3.81
CA HIS A 343 2.26 -4.14 -4.08
C HIS A 343 2.30 -5.36 -3.13
N ASP A 344 1.46 -5.38 -2.10
CA ASP A 344 1.38 -6.46 -1.09
C ASP A 344 0.10 -7.28 -1.18
N THR A 345 -0.87 -6.83 -1.99
CA THR A 345 -2.15 -7.52 -2.17
C THR A 345 -2.31 -8.04 -3.60
N PRO A 346 -3.11 -9.09 -3.82
CA PRO A 346 -3.52 -9.47 -5.17
C PRO A 346 -4.17 -8.29 -5.90
N ARG A 347 -3.82 -8.12 -7.17
CA ARG A 347 -4.43 -7.06 -8.01
C ARG A 347 -5.94 -7.22 -8.05
N VAL A 348 -6.65 -6.10 -8.05
CA VAL A 348 -8.13 -6.06 -8.00
C VAL A 348 -8.78 -6.94 -9.08
N VAL A 349 -8.22 -6.99 -10.29
CA VAL A 349 -8.73 -7.85 -11.37
C VAL A 349 -8.68 -9.33 -10.98
N SER A 350 -7.55 -9.79 -10.46
CA SER A 350 -7.37 -11.18 -10.02
C SER A 350 -8.31 -11.52 -8.86
N ARG A 351 -8.36 -10.66 -7.85
CA ARG A 351 -9.17 -10.83 -6.63
C ARG A 351 -10.67 -10.88 -6.94
N LEU A 352 -11.13 -10.13 -7.94
CA LEU A 352 -12.56 -10.08 -8.30
C LEU A 352 -12.96 -11.10 -9.39
N GLY A 353 -12.17 -12.13 -9.61
CA GLY A 353 -12.53 -13.29 -10.44
C GLY A 353 -11.66 -13.49 -11.68
N GLY A 354 -10.67 -12.63 -11.91
CA GLY A 354 -9.73 -12.73 -13.03
C GLY A 354 -10.35 -12.56 -14.42
N GLY A 355 -9.51 -12.48 -15.43
CA GLY A 355 -9.92 -12.40 -16.83
C GLY A 355 -10.92 -11.26 -17.13
N PRO A 356 -11.76 -11.42 -18.16
CA PRO A 356 -12.71 -10.37 -18.55
C PRO A 356 -13.74 -10.02 -17.48
N LEU A 357 -14.15 -10.99 -16.64
CA LEU A 357 -15.09 -10.75 -15.54
C LEU A 357 -14.44 -9.91 -14.44
N GLY A 358 -13.24 -10.30 -14.02
CA GLY A 358 -12.49 -9.55 -13.01
C GLY A 358 -12.18 -8.12 -13.46
N LEU A 359 -11.80 -7.94 -14.73
CA LEU A 359 -11.57 -6.61 -15.30
C LEU A 359 -12.84 -5.74 -15.27
N ARG A 360 -14.00 -6.29 -15.65
CA ARG A 360 -15.27 -5.58 -15.61
C ARG A 360 -15.63 -5.14 -14.18
N ARG A 361 -15.49 -6.04 -13.20
CA ARG A 361 -15.73 -5.75 -11.79
C ARG A 361 -14.74 -4.72 -11.23
N ALA A 362 -13.46 -4.84 -11.56
CA ALA A 362 -12.43 -3.89 -11.16
C ALA A 362 -12.73 -2.47 -11.65
N ARG A 363 -13.11 -2.34 -12.93
CA ARG A 363 -13.52 -1.06 -13.51
C ARG A 363 -14.74 -0.45 -12.81
N ALA A 364 -15.73 -1.27 -12.44
CA ALA A 364 -16.90 -0.83 -11.69
C ALA A 364 -16.55 -0.42 -10.24
N MET A 365 -15.65 -1.16 -9.57
CA MET A 365 -15.14 -0.79 -8.24
C MET A 365 -14.35 0.52 -8.27
N ALA A 366 -13.58 0.79 -9.33
CA ALA A 366 -12.88 2.06 -9.50
C ALA A 366 -13.85 3.26 -9.58
N LEU A 367 -15.03 3.11 -10.20
CA LEU A 367 -16.06 4.15 -10.15
C LEU A 367 -16.49 4.46 -8.71
N ILE A 368 -16.67 3.43 -7.88
CA ILE A 368 -17.02 3.62 -6.46
C ILE A 368 -15.89 4.34 -5.73
N ALA A 369 -14.67 3.79 -5.79
CA ALA A 369 -13.50 4.34 -5.08
C ALA A 369 -13.26 5.82 -5.43
N HIS A 370 -13.32 6.15 -6.73
CA HIS A 370 -13.10 7.50 -7.21
C HIS A 370 -14.26 8.48 -6.91
N ALA A 371 -15.47 7.98 -6.64
CA ALA A 371 -16.61 8.81 -6.24
C ALA A 371 -16.66 9.08 -4.73
N LEU A 372 -16.00 8.27 -3.91
CA LEU A 372 -16.01 8.41 -2.45
C LEU A 372 -15.28 9.68 -1.97
N PRO A 373 -15.71 10.29 -0.84
CA PRO A 373 -14.94 11.36 -0.19
C PRO A 373 -13.63 10.81 0.41
N GLY A 374 -12.63 11.67 0.61
CA GLY A 374 -11.32 11.28 1.12
C GLY A 374 -10.26 11.12 0.03
N ALA A 375 -9.16 10.45 0.29
CA ALA A 375 -8.07 10.23 -0.65
C ALA A 375 -8.21 8.89 -1.39
N VAL A 376 -7.72 8.84 -2.63
CA VAL A 376 -7.70 7.63 -3.47
C VAL A 376 -6.27 7.26 -3.78
N TYR A 377 -5.94 5.98 -3.66
CA TYR A 377 -4.65 5.41 -4.03
C TYR A 377 -4.82 4.46 -5.20
N VAL A 378 -4.02 4.64 -6.24
CA VAL A 378 -4.01 3.84 -7.47
C VAL A 378 -2.65 3.16 -7.59
N TYR A 379 -2.62 1.85 -7.61
CA TYR A 379 -1.39 1.09 -7.78
C TYR A 379 -1.00 1.00 -9.26
N GLN A 380 0.29 1.14 -9.58
CA GLN A 380 0.78 1.03 -10.97
C GLN A 380 0.23 -0.20 -11.69
N GLY A 381 -0.32 0.00 -12.90
CA GLY A 381 -0.94 -1.05 -13.71
C GLY A 381 -2.39 -1.37 -13.34
N GLU A 382 -2.94 -0.79 -12.26
CA GLU A 382 -4.37 -0.88 -11.94
C GLU A 382 -5.20 -0.15 -13.01
N GLU A 383 -4.72 1.01 -13.44
CA GLU A 383 -5.31 1.81 -14.52
C GLU A 383 -5.26 1.14 -15.90
N LEU A 384 -4.38 0.13 -16.07
CA LEU A 384 -4.29 -0.70 -17.26
C LEU A 384 -5.17 -1.97 -17.17
N GLY A 385 -5.79 -2.22 -16.00
CA GLY A 385 -6.56 -3.43 -15.78
C GLY A 385 -5.72 -4.70 -15.66
N LEU A 386 -4.47 -4.60 -15.21
CA LEU A 386 -3.58 -5.75 -15.05
C LEU A 386 -4.09 -6.71 -13.98
N SER A 387 -3.98 -8.00 -14.25
CA SER A 387 -4.10 -9.10 -13.28
C SER A 387 -2.74 -9.45 -12.69
N ASP A 388 -2.73 -10.26 -11.61
CA ASP A 388 -1.50 -10.88 -11.14
C ASP A 388 -0.92 -11.80 -12.23
N ALA A 389 0.39 -11.77 -12.36
CA ALA A 389 1.10 -12.70 -13.23
C ALA A 389 1.22 -14.08 -12.58
N LEU A 390 1.00 -15.11 -13.35
CA LEU A 390 1.28 -16.50 -12.95
C LEU A 390 2.77 -16.78 -13.18
N LEU A 391 3.54 -16.73 -12.11
CA LEU A 391 4.98 -16.94 -12.17
C LEU A 391 5.36 -18.40 -11.92
N PRO A 392 6.36 -18.94 -12.64
CA PRO A 392 6.94 -20.22 -12.29
C PRO A 392 7.69 -20.11 -10.94
N ASP A 393 7.73 -21.20 -10.17
CA ASP A 393 8.38 -21.22 -8.86
C ASP A 393 9.86 -20.78 -8.91
N SER A 394 10.55 -21.09 -10.01
CA SER A 394 11.95 -20.70 -10.22
C SER A 394 12.18 -19.19 -10.38
N ALA A 395 11.13 -18.41 -10.66
CA ALA A 395 11.21 -16.96 -10.80
C ALA A 395 10.80 -16.21 -9.54
N ARG A 396 10.26 -16.90 -8.54
CA ARG A 396 9.77 -16.28 -7.32
C ARG A 396 10.89 -15.75 -6.46
N GLN A 397 10.67 -14.61 -5.84
CA GLN A 397 11.64 -13.90 -4.98
C GLN A 397 11.08 -13.55 -3.60
N ASP A 398 9.76 -13.62 -3.40
CA ASP A 398 9.11 -13.26 -2.13
C ASP A 398 9.54 -14.21 -1.00
N PRO A 399 10.04 -13.69 0.15
CA PRO A 399 10.45 -14.50 1.29
C PRO A 399 9.32 -15.39 1.84
N VAL A 400 8.06 -14.99 1.73
CA VAL A 400 6.91 -15.80 2.14
C VAL A 400 6.86 -17.13 1.40
N PHE A 401 7.16 -17.16 0.10
CA PHE A 401 7.23 -18.39 -0.68
C PHE A 401 8.26 -19.37 -0.11
N PHE A 402 9.46 -18.89 0.17
CA PHE A 402 10.54 -19.73 0.68
C PHE A 402 10.30 -20.19 2.13
N ARG A 403 9.86 -19.29 3.01
CA ARG A 403 9.59 -19.61 4.43
C ARG A 403 8.45 -20.61 4.61
N THR A 404 7.48 -20.60 3.70
CA THR A 404 6.34 -21.53 3.74
C THR A 404 6.57 -22.80 2.92
N GLY A 405 7.79 -22.98 2.35
CA GLY A 405 8.10 -24.13 1.50
C GLY A 405 7.21 -24.23 0.27
N GLY A 406 6.77 -23.09 -0.29
CA GLY A 406 5.90 -23.00 -1.44
C GLY A 406 4.39 -23.13 -1.14
N ALA A 407 4.00 -23.25 0.13
CA ALA A 407 2.59 -23.32 0.51
C ALA A 407 1.83 -22.01 0.24
N GLN A 408 2.53 -20.87 0.24
CA GLN A 408 2.02 -19.57 -0.16
C GLN A 408 2.85 -19.04 -1.32
N LEU A 409 2.15 -18.50 -2.35
CA LEU A 409 2.82 -18.00 -3.56
C LEU A 409 3.52 -16.65 -3.36
N GLY A 410 3.21 -15.93 -2.27
CA GLY A 410 3.74 -14.59 -2.02
C GLY A 410 3.14 -13.53 -2.95
N ARG A 411 3.80 -12.37 -3.00
CA ARG A 411 3.31 -11.13 -3.61
C ARG A 411 3.85 -10.87 -5.02
N ASP A 412 4.79 -11.68 -5.50
CA ASP A 412 5.51 -11.45 -6.77
C ASP A 412 4.59 -11.25 -7.97
N GLY A 413 3.44 -11.94 -8.01
CA GLY A 413 2.47 -11.84 -9.10
C GLY A 413 1.93 -10.42 -9.32
N ALA A 414 1.77 -9.65 -8.24
CA ALA A 414 1.34 -8.26 -8.29
C ALA A 414 2.47 -7.27 -8.63
N ARG A 415 3.74 -7.71 -8.53
CA ARG A 415 4.95 -6.88 -8.62
C ARG A 415 5.66 -6.92 -9.97
N VAL A 416 5.13 -7.64 -10.94
CA VAL A 416 5.71 -7.78 -12.28
C VAL A 416 5.81 -6.42 -12.98
N PRO A 417 6.89 -6.16 -13.77
CA PRO A 417 7.11 -4.91 -14.47
C PRO A 417 5.93 -4.43 -15.33
N VAL A 418 5.71 -3.12 -15.34
CA VAL A 418 4.62 -2.46 -16.11
C VAL A 418 4.89 -2.60 -17.62
N PRO A 419 3.88 -2.97 -18.43
CA PRO A 419 4.00 -3.02 -19.88
C PRO A 419 3.72 -1.64 -20.49
N TRP A 420 4.71 -1.04 -21.16
CA TRP A 420 4.60 0.30 -21.76
C TRP A 420 4.19 0.27 -23.23
N SER A 421 4.84 -0.57 -24.05
CA SER A 421 4.64 -0.57 -25.50
C SER A 421 5.10 -1.89 -26.12
N GLY A 422 4.69 -2.11 -27.38
CA GLY A 422 5.10 -3.29 -28.14
C GLY A 422 4.22 -4.51 -27.90
N SER A 423 4.54 -5.62 -28.59
CA SER A 423 3.74 -6.85 -28.61
C SER A 423 4.36 -8.03 -27.85
N GLU A 424 5.59 -7.90 -27.38
CA GLU A 424 6.38 -8.96 -26.74
C GLU A 424 7.09 -8.41 -25.50
N PRO A 425 7.32 -9.22 -24.44
CA PRO A 425 8.17 -8.83 -23.33
C PRO A 425 9.56 -8.37 -23.80
N PRO A 426 10.15 -7.35 -23.19
CA PRO A 426 9.73 -6.70 -21.95
C PRO A 426 8.73 -5.54 -22.13
N TYR A 427 7.93 -5.52 -23.18
CA TYR A 427 6.89 -4.53 -23.45
C TYR A 427 7.35 -3.07 -23.23
N GLY A 428 8.54 -2.74 -23.69
CA GLY A 428 9.12 -1.41 -23.49
C GLY A 428 9.43 -1.03 -22.06
N PHE A 429 9.35 -1.94 -21.08
CA PHE A 429 9.82 -1.70 -19.71
C PHE A 429 11.33 -1.39 -19.69
N SER A 430 12.14 -2.15 -20.45
CA SER A 430 13.55 -1.97 -20.68
C SER A 430 13.87 -2.05 -22.17
N ASP A 431 15.13 -1.89 -22.54
CA ASP A 431 15.61 -2.10 -23.92
C ASP A 431 15.73 -3.59 -24.32
N GLY A 432 15.49 -4.51 -23.36
CA GLY A 432 15.50 -5.94 -23.57
C GLY A 432 16.90 -6.57 -23.58
N SER A 433 17.95 -5.83 -23.19
CA SER A 433 19.33 -6.35 -23.16
C SER A 433 19.53 -7.41 -22.08
N LEU A 434 18.82 -7.28 -20.96
CA LEU A 434 18.80 -8.27 -19.88
C LEU A 434 17.35 -8.69 -19.55
N PRO A 435 17.15 -9.92 -19.01
CA PRO A 435 15.85 -10.34 -18.51
C PRO A 435 15.36 -9.41 -17.40
N THR A 436 14.05 -9.17 -17.35
CA THR A 436 13.43 -8.43 -16.24
C THR A 436 13.54 -9.24 -14.95
N TRP A 437 13.62 -8.56 -13.80
CA TRP A 437 13.76 -9.19 -12.49
C TRP A 437 12.61 -10.17 -12.14
N LEU A 438 11.40 -9.95 -12.68
CA LEU A 438 10.30 -10.90 -12.76
C LEU A 438 9.80 -10.97 -14.21
N PRO A 439 9.52 -12.17 -14.73
CA PRO A 439 9.07 -12.32 -16.12
C PRO A 439 7.64 -11.79 -16.31
N GLN A 440 7.42 -11.03 -17.38
CA GLN A 440 6.11 -10.55 -17.77
C GLN A 440 5.33 -11.65 -18.51
N PRO A 441 4.00 -11.77 -18.31
CA PRO A 441 3.13 -12.64 -19.10
C PRO A 441 3.14 -12.28 -20.59
N THR A 442 3.11 -13.30 -21.47
CA THR A 442 3.13 -13.09 -22.93
C THR A 442 1.82 -12.58 -23.50
N ASP A 443 0.75 -12.56 -22.72
CA ASP A 443 -0.58 -12.08 -23.11
C ASP A 443 -0.85 -10.63 -22.67
N TRP A 444 0.16 -9.94 -22.13
CA TRP A 444 0.03 -8.53 -21.69
C TRP A 444 0.13 -7.50 -22.81
N ALA A 445 0.35 -7.91 -24.06
CA ALA A 445 0.37 -6.99 -25.20
C ALA A 445 -0.88 -6.10 -25.32
N ALA A 446 -2.05 -6.64 -24.95
CA ALA A 446 -3.31 -5.89 -24.96
C ALA A 446 -3.44 -4.85 -23.83
N PHE A 447 -2.62 -4.94 -22.81
CA PHE A 447 -2.63 -4.08 -21.62
C PHE A 447 -1.45 -3.11 -21.56
N THR A 448 -0.71 -2.95 -22.66
CA THR A 448 0.37 -1.95 -22.71
C THR A 448 -0.22 -0.54 -22.64
N VAL A 449 0.54 0.39 -22.04
CA VAL A 449 0.14 1.81 -22.01
C VAL A 449 -0.15 2.33 -23.42
N GLU A 450 0.65 1.96 -24.42
CA GLU A 450 0.44 2.32 -25.84
C GLU A 450 -0.88 1.78 -26.36
N GLY A 451 -1.20 0.51 -26.09
CA GLY A 451 -2.47 -0.12 -26.49
C GLY A 451 -3.68 0.49 -25.82
N GLU A 452 -3.61 0.72 -24.51
CA GLU A 452 -4.66 1.35 -23.73
C GLU A 452 -4.93 2.82 -24.15
N ILE A 453 -3.90 3.56 -24.55
CA ILE A 453 -4.06 4.92 -25.10
C ILE A 453 -4.81 4.88 -26.44
N ALA A 454 -4.58 3.87 -27.26
CA ALA A 454 -5.20 3.73 -28.56
C ALA A 454 -6.68 3.32 -28.50
N ASP A 455 -7.12 2.65 -27.41
CA ASP A 455 -8.51 2.24 -27.22
C ASP A 455 -9.30 3.24 -26.34
N PRO A 456 -10.23 4.02 -26.89
CA PRO A 456 -11.02 4.99 -26.14
C PRO A 456 -11.93 4.35 -25.06
N ASN A 457 -12.16 3.04 -25.11
CA ASN A 457 -12.95 2.29 -24.13
C ASN A 457 -12.10 1.59 -23.08
N SER A 458 -10.79 1.81 -23.07
CA SER A 458 -9.84 1.17 -22.17
C SER A 458 -10.06 1.54 -20.70
N ALA A 459 -9.45 0.75 -19.80
CA ALA A 459 -9.42 1.05 -18.37
C ALA A 459 -8.67 2.37 -18.11
N LEU A 460 -7.57 2.63 -18.80
CA LEU A 460 -6.79 3.86 -18.71
C LEU A 460 -7.62 5.11 -19.00
N HIS A 461 -8.42 5.09 -20.05
CA HIS A 461 -9.30 6.22 -20.38
C HIS A 461 -10.38 6.44 -19.32
N GLN A 462 -10.92 5.37 -18.73
CA GLN A 462 -11.87 5.47 -17.64
C GLN A 462 -11.20 6.11 -16.39
N TYR A 463 -10.00 5.66 -16.00
CA TYR A 463 -9.26 6.23 -14.86
C TYR A 463 -8.97 7.72 -15.09
N ARG A 464 -8.46 8.09 -16.26
CA ARG A 464 -8.25 9.51 -16.63
C ARG A 464 -9.53 10.34 -16.56
N ALA A 465 -10.65 9.81 -17.02
CA ALA A 465 -11.93 10.52 -16.99
C ALA A 465 -12.44 10.71 -15.56
N THR A 466 -12.41 9.66 -14.73
CA THR A 466 -12.89 9.72 -13.34
C THR A 466 -12.01 10.60 -12.47
N LEU A 467 -10.68 10.51 -12.60
CA LEU A 467 -9.76 11.34 -11.82
C LEU A 467 -9.84 12.82 -12.18
N ARG A 468 -10.00 13.14 -13.47
CA ARG A 468 -10.26 14.53 -13.91
C ARG A 468 -11.57 15.07 -13.37
N LEU A 469 -12.64 14.27 -13.42
CA LEU A 469 -13.92 14.67 -12.83
C LEU A 469 -13.81 14.81 -11.31
N ARG A 470 -13.07 13.92 -10.63
CA ARG A 470 -12.83 14.02 -9.20
C ARG A 470 -12.16 15.33 -8.82
N ALA A 471 -11.21 15.79 -9.61
CA ALA A 471 -10.52 17.07 -9.38
C ALA A 471 -11.40 18.30 -9.63
N ALA A 472 -12.34 18.24 -10.58
CA ALA A 472 -13.05 19.41 -11.12
C ALA A 472 -14.56 19.46 -10.79
N HIS A 473 -15.23 18.31 -10.62
CA HIS A 473 -16.68 18.29 -10.44
C HIS A 473 -17.08 18.80 -9.05
N PRO A 474 -17.95 19.82 -8.92
CA PRO A 474 -18.28 20.45 -7.63
C PRO A 474 -18.75 19.45 -6.56
N GLY A 475 -19.54 18.44 -6.96
CA GLY A 475 -20.03 17.41 -6.05
C GLY A 475 -18.94 16.47 -5.53
N LEU A 476 -17.82 16.32 -6.23
CA LEU A 476 -16.67 15.50 -5.79
C LEU A 476 -15.64 16.33 -5.02
N VAL A 477 -15.57 17.62 -5.32
CA VAL A 477 -14.73 18.58 -4.57
C VAL A 477 -15.29 18.80 -3.15
N ASP A 478 -16.62 18.86 -3.01
CA ASP A 478 -17.30 18.93 -1.73
C ASP A 478 -17.22 17.58 -0.99
N GLN A 479 -16.38 17.50 0.05
CA GLN A 479 -16.17 16.28 0.80
C GLN A 479 -17.32 15.97 1.80
N GLN A 480 -18.21 16.92 2.07
CA GLN A 480 -19.31 16.76 3.03
C GLN A 480 -20.58 16.19 2.37
N ALA A 481 -20.77 16.45 1.08
CA ALA A 481 -21.95 15.99 0.36
C ALA A 481 -21.79 14.53 -0.08
N PHE A 482 -22.18 13.61 0.79
CA PHE A 482 -22.12 12.17 0.57
C PHE A 482 -23.30 11.45 1.22
N VAL A 483 -24.00 10.61 0.44
CA VAL A 483 -25.11 9.78 0.90
C VAL A 483 -25.05 8.41 0.20
N LEU A 484 -25.39 7.35 0.92
CA LEU A 484 -25.67 6.01 0.40
C LEU A 484 -27.17 5.73 0.52
N PRO A 485 -27.98 6.09 -0.47
CA PRO A 485 -29.41 5.83 -0.43
C PRO A 485 -29.71 4.33 -0.49
N GLU A 486 -30.92 3.95 -0.11
CA GLU A 486 -31.39 2.59 -0.37
C GLU A 486 -31.49 2.34 -1.88
N ALA A 487 -31.17 1.13 -2.29
CA ALA A 487 -31.17 0.70 -3.68
C ALA A 487 -31.73 -0.73 -3.79
N PRO A 488 -32.12 -1.18 -4.98
CA PRO A 488 -32.48 -2.57 -5.21
C PRO A 488 -31.36 -3.54 -4.80
N GLU A 489 -31.74 -4.77 -4.47
CA GLU A 489 -30.78 -5.82 -4.13
C GLU A 489 -29.70 -5.96 -5.21
N GLY A 490 -28.44 -6.06 -4.79
CA GLY A 490 -27.29 -6.16 -5.68
C GLY A 490 -26.93 -4.86 -6.44
N VAL A 491 -27.55 -3.73 -6.11
CA VAL A 491 -27.20 -2.42 -6.67
C VAL A 491 -26.65 -1.52 -5.57
N LEU A 492 -25.56 -0.85 -5.85
CA LEU A 492 -25.04 0.22 -4.99
C LEU A 492 -25.27 1.57 -5.67
N VAL A 493 -25.88 2.50 -4.94
CA VAL A 493 -26.02 3.90 -5.33
C VAL A 493 -25.25 4.76 -4.34
N LEU A 494 -24.47 5.69 -4.84
CA LEU A 494 -23.73 6.67 -4.08
C LEU A 494 -24.06 8.05 -4.64
N GLU A 495 -24.52 8.95 -3.79
CA GLU A 495 -24.85 10.32 -4.15
C GLU A 495 -23.81 11.30 -3.64
N ARG A 496 -23.43 12.22 -4.50
CA ARG A 496 -22.56 13.34 -4.21
C ARG A 496 -23.27 14.65 -4.52
N GLY A 497 -22.74 15.74 -4.01
CA GLY A 497 -23.25 17.07 -4.29
C GLY A 497 -23.37 17.38 -5.80
N ALA A 498 -24.07 18.48 -6.12
CA ALA A 498 -24.26 18.95 -7.49
C ALA A 498 -24.90 17.91 -8.45
N GLY A 499 -25.73 17.01 -7.92
CA GLY A 499 -26.47 16.03 -8.73
C GLY A 499 -25.63 14.87 -9.28
N LEU A 500 -24.41 14.65 -8.80
CA LEU A 500 -23.62 13.49 -9.20
C LEU A 500 -24.06 12.23 -8.45
N ARG A 501 -24.28 11.16 -9.19
CA ARG A 501 -24.57 9.82 -8.67
C ARG A 501 -23.68 8.77 -9.32
N CYS A 502 -23.12 7.87 -8.50
CA CYS A 502 -22.47 6.65 -8.94
C CYS A 502 -23.42 5.49 -8.72
N VAL A 503 -23.69 4.70 -9.75
CA VAL A 503 -24.56 3.51 -9.69
C VAL A 503 -23.78 2.32 -10.21
N VAL A 504 -23.75 1.23 -9.43
CA VAL A 504 -23.04 0.00 -9.78
C VAL A 504 -23.96 -1.20 -9.61
N ASN A 505 -24.03 -2.02 -10.65
CA ASN A 505 -24.74 -3.29 -10.69
C ASN A 505 -23.79 -4.44 -10.30
N PHE A 506 -24.00 -5.04 -9.16
CA PHE A 506 -23.22 -6.19 -8.65
C PHE A 506 -23.81 -7.54 -9.06
N THR A 507 -24.96 -7.55 -9.77
CA THR A 507 -25.65 -8.78 -10.16
C THR A 507 -25.13 -9.35 -11.47
N ASP A 508 -25.53 -10.59 -11.76
CA ASP A 508 -25.25 -11.27 -13.03
C ASP A 508 -26.32 -11.03 -14.11
N GLU A 509 -27.28 -10.12 -13.84
CA GLU A 509 -28.33 -9.70 -14.75
C GLU A 509 -28.25 -8.19 -15.05
N ALA A 510 -28.83 -7.77 -16.18
CA ALA A 510 -28.93 -6.35 -16.48
C ALA A 510 -29.97 -5.68 -15.57
N VAL A 511 -29.62 -4.51 -15.04
CA VAL A 511 -30.49 -3.72 -14.16
C VAL A 511 -30.75 -2.35 -14.78
N THR A 512 -32.03 -1.93 -14.83
CA THR A 512 -32.34 -0.54 -15.10
C THR A 512 -32.03 0.29 -13.86
N SER A 513 -31.20 1.32 -14.02
CA SER A 513 -30.76 2.18 -12.91
C SER A 513 -31.99 2.73 -12.15
N PRO A 514 -31.97 2.72 -10.80
CA PRO A 514 -33.01 3.35 -10.00
C PRO A 514 -32.99 4.89 -10.10
N VAL A 515 -31.96 5.44 -10.71
CA VAL A 515 -31.82 6.88 -10.97
C VAL A 515 -31.57 7.14 -12.44
N SER A 516 -32.21 8.18 -12.97
CA SER A 516 -31.98 8.70 -14.32
C SER A 516 -30.91 9.79 -14.34
N GLY A 517 -30.40 10.10 -15.52
CA GLY A 517 -29.42 11.17 -15.70
C GLY A 517 -28.54 10.97 -16.92
N ARG A 518 -27.79 12.01 -17.26
CA ARG A 518 -26.77 11.94 -18.32
C ARG A 518 -25.55 11.18 -17.83
N VAL A 519 -25.10 10.17 -18.57
CA VAL A 519 -23.86 9.44 -18.27
C VAL A 519 -22.66 10.39 -18.44
N LEU A 520 -21.85 10.50 -17.39
CA LEU A 520 -20.56 11.20 -17.40
C LEU A 520 -19.42 10.24 -17.73
N VAL A 521 -19.40 9.08 -17.07
CA VAL A 521 -18.45 7.98 -17.27
C VAL A 521 -19.17 6.66 -17.03
N ALA A 522 -18.85 5.65 -17.83
CA ALA A 522 -19.31 4.27 -17.63
C ALA A 522 -18.10 3.33 -17.54
N SER A 523 -18.23 2.25 -16.79
CA SER A 523 -17.20 1.21 -16.68
C SER A 523 -17.11 0.30 -17.91
N ASP A 524 -18.14 0.32 -18.76
CA ASP A 524 -18.25 -0.51 -19.95
C ASP A 524 -19.06 0.20 -21.04
N ALA A 525 -18.66 0.03 -22.30
CA ALA A 525 -19.34 0.63 -23.45
C ALA A 525 -20.75 0.07 -23.69
N SER A 526 -21.08 -1.07 -23.09
CA SER A 526 -22.40 -1.70 -23.17
C SER A 526 -23.45 -1.07 -22.25
N VAL A 527 -23.08 -0.09 -21.42
CA VAL A 527 -24.05 0.71 -20.66
C VAL A 527 -24.93 1.51 -21.63
N MET A 528 -26.23 1.26 -21.58
CA MET A 528 -27.19 1.84 -22.52
C MET A 528 -27.95 2.98 -21.86
N VAL A 529 -28.22 4.03 -22.66
CA VAL A 529 -29.06 5.17 -22.25
C VAL A 529 -30.22 5.27 -23.23
N GLU A 530 -31.46 5.15 -22.73
CA GLU A 530 -32.70 5.29 -23.50
C GLU A 530 -33.59 6.34 -22.82
N GLY A 531 -33.63 7.51 -23.41
CA GLY A 531 -34.30 8.66 -22.80
C GLY A 531 -33.63 9.06 -21.51
N ASP A 532 -34.34 8.98 -20.40
CA ASP A 532 -33.86 9.24 -19.06
C ASP A 532 -33.45 7.95 -18.27
N ARG A 533 -33.57 6.78 -18.92
CA ARG A 533 -33.24 5.49 -18.31
C ARG A 533 -31.85 5.03 -18.68
N VAL A 534 -31.15 4.51 -17.68
CA VAL A 534 -29.82 3.92 -17.83
C VAL A 534 -29.90 2.43 -17.48
N THR A 535 -29.55 1.58 -18.44
CA THR A 535 -29.45 0.13 -18.22
C THR A 535 -27.99 -0.24 -18.01
N LEU A 536 -27.72 -0.86 -16.88
CA LEU A 536 -26.40 -1.34 -16.46
C LEU A 536 -26.34 -2.85 -16.72
N PRO A 537 -25.53 -3.33 -17.65
CA PRO A 537 -25.26 -4.75 -17.83
C PRO A 537 -24.68 -5.38 -16.55
N PRO A 538 -24.57 -6.73 -16.49
CA PRO A 538 -23.96 -7.42 -15.35
C PRO A 538 -22.57 -6.87 -15.01
N SER A 539 -22.31 -6.67 -13.71
CA SER A 539 -21.01 -6.24 -13.20
C SER A 539 -20.48 -4.93 -13.83
N THR A 540 -21.36 -3.95 -14.06
CA THR A 540 -20.99 -2.63 -14.60
C THR A 540 -21.52 -1.49 -13.75
N GLY A 541 -21.03 -0.29 -14.00
CA GLY A 541 -21.48 0.92 -13.33
C GLY A 541 -21.34 2.18 -14.17
N ALA A 542 -21.93 3.26 -13.70
CA ALA A 542 -21.82 4.57 -14.32
C ALA A 542 -21.91 5.72 -13.31
N TRP A 543 -21.28 6.84 -13.65
CA TRP A 543 -21.54 8.13 -13.03
C TRP A 543 -22.58 8.88 -13.83
N LEU A 544 -23.61 9.36 -13.16
CA LEU A 544 -24.76 10.05 -13.74
C LEU A 544 -24.82 11.49 -13.21
N GLN A 545 -25.12 12.42 -14.11
CA GLN A 545 -25.50 13.79 -13.77
C GLN A 545 -27.01 13.91 -13.85
N THR A 546 -27.67 14.13 -12.70
CA THR A 546 -29.12 14.33 -12.58
C THR A 546 -29.48 15.80 -12.55
#